data_6498b0414b343d741db9d6dc1c906589
#
_entry.id   6498b0414b343d741db9d6dc1c906589
#
_cell.length_a   1.000
_cell.length_b   1.000
_cell.length_c   1.000
_cell.angle_alpha   90.00
_cell.angle_beta   90.00
_cell.angle_gamma   90.00
#
_symmetry.space_group_name_H-M   'P 1'
#
loop_
_entity.id
_entity.type
_entity.pdbx_description
1 polymer ?
#
loop_
_entity_poly.entity_id
_entity_poly.type
_entity_poly.pdbx_seq_one_letter_code
_entity_poly.pdbx_strand_id
1 'polypeptide(L)'
;MTQSTMLDEAIRHRLRAVLGPLRVVYGAMVGSILVYWIVVQVIRKVGQIPRGRDAFAAVDWLRYPLYALGLVACVVVLVLRRRLFDPEAVIRRAQGQNLPELLSTLSSNQVLVFAVGEVPVILGLALYFVGGYLLDFYILAGLSAVAFALAFPSAVEWEQVLIRVRTFRPELFAHPGSSG
;
A
#
# COMPACT_ATOMS: atom_id res chain seq x y z
N MET A 1 -11.27 -21.95 -30.66
CA MET A 1 -10.75 -21.26 -29.47
C MET A 1 -10.05 -22.30 -28.63
N THR A 2 -8.76 -22.16 -28.46
CA THR A 2 -7.92 -23.13 -27.75
C THR A 2 -8.20 -23.05 -26.22
N GLN A 3 -8.14 -24.16 -25.51
CA GLN A 3 -8.35 -24.23 -24.03
C GLN A 3 -7.49 -23.21 -23.26
N SER A 4 -6.33 -22.84 -23.78
CA SER A 4 -5.47 -21.83 -23.17
C SER A 4 -6.10 -20.44 -23.13
N THR A 5 -6.85 -20.03 -24.16
CA THR A 5 -7.51 -18.71 -24.21
C THR A 5 -8.66 -18.61 -23.22
N MET A 6 -9.46 -19.66 -23.02
CA MET A 6 -10.53 -19.66 -22.01
C MET A 6 -10.00 -19.64 -20.57
N LEU A 7 -8.89 -20.33 -20.29
CA LEU A 7 -8.23 -20.33 -18.99
C LEU A 7 -7.65 -18.94 -18.67
N ASP A 8 -7.09 -18.27 -19.67
CA ASP A 8 -6.55 -16.92 -19.53
C ASP A 8 -7.67 -15.90 -19.24
N GLU A 9 -8.85 -16.05 -19.85
CA GLU A 9 -10.00 -15.21 -19.55
C GLU A 9 -10.55 -15.43 -18.12
N ALA A 10 -10.65 -16.67 -17.68
CA ALA A 10 -11.09 -16.98 -16.32
C ALA A 10 -10.13 -16.43 -15.24
N ILE A 11 -8.83 -16.51 -15.47
CA ILE A 11 -7.81 -15.93 -14.58
C ILE A 11 -7.94 -14.40 -14.58
N ARG A 12 -8.08 -13.77 -15.75
CA ARG A 12 -8.27 -12.32 -15.84
C ARG A 12 -9.53 -11.85 -15.15
N HIS A 13 -10.63 -12.60 -15.26
CA HIS A 13 -11.88 -12.28 -14.57
C HIS A 13 -11.70 -12.32 -13.06
N ARG A 14 -11.08 -13.38 -12.51
CA ARG A 14 -10.78 -13.49 -11.08
C ARG A 14 -9.80 -12.40 -10.61
N LEU A 15 -8.79 -12.09 -11.41
CA LEU A 15 -7.85 -11.01 -11.11
C LEU A 15 -8.55 -9.66 -11.03
N ARG A 16 -9.47 -9.36 -11.96
CA ARG A 16 -10.25 -8.11 -11.92
C ARG A 16 -11.15 -8.04 -10.69
N ALA A 17 -11.74 -9.16 -10.27
CA ALA A 17 -12.56 -9.23 -9.08
C ALA A 17 -11.77 -8.91 -7.79
N VAL A 18 -10.49 -9.28 -7.72
CA VAL A 18 -9.60 -8.96 -6.58
C VAL A 18 -9.03 -7.54 -6.69
N LEU A 19 -8.62 -7.11 -7.89
CA LEU A 19 -8.01 -5.80 -8.08
C LEU A 19 -9.02 -4.65 -7.97
N GLY A 20 -10.30 -4.89 -8.24
CA GLY A 20 -11.35 -3.88 -8.10
C GLY A 20 -11.43 -3.30 -6.70
N PRO A 21 -11.76 -4.12 -5.68
CA PRO A 21 -11.76 -3.68 -4.28
C PRO A 21 -10.41 -3.10 -3.82
N LEU A 22 -9.29 -3.69 -4.24
CA LEU A 22 -7.96 -3.23 -3.88
C LEU A 22 -7.68 -1.80 -4.38
N ARG A 23 -8.13 -1.46 -5.60
CA ARG A 23 -8.02 -0.11 -6.15
C ARG A 23 -8.90 0.89 -5.42
N VAL A 24 -10.08 0.47 -4.95
CA VAL A 24 -10.94 1.33 -4.11
C VAL A 24 -10.26 1.63 -2.79
N VAL A 25 -9.70 0.62 -2.12
CA VAL A 25 -8.93 0.82 -0.87
C VAL A 25 -7.73 1.73 -1.12
N TYR A 26 -6.98 1.51 -2.20
CA TYR A 26 -5.88 2.38 -2.61
C TYR A 26 -6.34 3.83 -2.81
N GLY A 27 -7.43 4.03 -3.57
CA GLY A 27 -8.01 5.36 -3.81
C GLY A 27 -8.46 6.05 -2.52
N ALA A 28 -9.06 5.30 -1.58
CA ALA A 28 -9.46 5.83 -0.28
C ALA A 28 -8.23 6.29 0.54
N MET A 29 -7.16 5.49 0.56
CA MET A 29 -5.94 5.83 1.28
C MET A 29 -5.17 7.00 0.65
N VAL A 30 -5.12 7.09 -0.68
CA VAL A 30 -4.58 8.29 -1.35
C VAL A 30 -5.46 9.51 -1.07
N GLY A 31 -6.79 9.31 -1.03
CA GLY A 31 -7.76 10.34 -0.66
C GLY A 31 -7.57 10.86 0.77
N SER A 32 -7.12 10.02 1.71
CA SER A 32 -6.84 10.45 3.08
C SER A 32 -5.78 11.56 3.15
N ILE A 33 -4.78 11.54 2.29
CA ILE A 33 -3.76 12.60 2.20
C ILE A 33 -4.42 13.95 1.88
N LEU A 34 -5.39 13.98 0.95
CA LEU A 34 -6.14 15.18 0.62
C LEU A 34 -6.99 15.66 1.81
N VAL A 35 -7.62 14.73 2.52
CA VAL A 35 -8.39 15.04 3.74
C VAL A 35 -7.47 15.66 4.79
N TYR A 36 -6.33 15.09 5.06
CA TYR A 36 -5.35 15.64 6.01
C TYR A 36 -4.86 17.03 5.57
N TRP A 37 -4.61 17.22 4.29
CA TRP A 37 -4.25 18.53 3.75
C TRP A 37 -5.35 19.56 3.97
N ILE A 38 -6.64 19.21 3.70
CA ILE A 38 -7.78 20.09 3.93
C ILE A 38 -7.89 20.45 5.41
N VAL A 39 -7.76 19.46 6.31
CA VAL A 39 -7.79 19.67 7.76
C VAL A 39 -6.73 20.68 8.19
N VAL A 40 -5.51 20.52 7.72
CA VAL A 40 -4.40 21.44 8.00
C VAL A 40 -4.73 22.86 7.50
N GLN A 41 -5.28 23.01 6.27
CA GLN A 41 -5.65 24.32 5.74
C GLN A 41 -6.78 24.99 6.53
N VAL A 42 -7.79 24.21 6.95
CA VAL A 42 -8.91 24.72 7.76
C VAL A 42 -8.41 25.24 9.11
N ILE A 43 -7.62 24.42 9.81
CA ILE A 43 -7.07 24.79 11.12
C ILE A 43 -6.17 26.03 11.01
N ARG A 44 -5.34 26.10 9.96
CA ARG A 44 -4.51 27.27 9.68
C ARG A 44 -5.33 28.55 9.50
N LYS A 45 -6.48 28.49 8.80
CA LYS A 45 -7.35 29.64 8.56
C LYS A 45 -8.08 30.07 9.82
N VAL A 46 -8.53 29.12 10.65
CA VAL A 46 -9.23 29.40 11.90
C VAL A 46 -8.29 29.96 12.98
N GLY A 47 -6.98 29.86 12.80
CA GLY A 47 -5.97 30.48 13.67
C GLY A 47 -5.86 29.86 15.06
N GLN A 48 -6.39 28.65 15.26
CA GLN A 48 -6.46 28.00 16.58
C GLN A 48 -5.16 27.31 17.05
N ILE A 49 -4.14 27.26 16.19
CA ILE A 49 -2.86 26.71 16.65
C ILE A 49 -2.11 27.79 17.43
N PRO A 50 -1.76 27.53 18.69
CA PRO A 50 -0.93 28.44 19.48
C PRO A 50 0.40 28.66 18.75
N ARG A 51 0.61 29.87 18.24
CA ARG A 51 1.89 30.28 17.61
C ARG A 51 2.98 30.62 18.63
N GLY A 52 2.90 30.03 19.81
CA GLY A 52 3.85 30.26 20.88
C GLY A 52 5.20 29.58 20.57
N ARG A 53 6.12 30.32 19.95
CA ARG A 53 7.50 29.89 19.74
C ARG A 53 8.16 29.33 21.00
N ASP A 54 7.76 29.82 22.16
CA ASP A 54 8.43 29.50 23.44
C ASP A 54 7.93 28.20 24.09
N ALA A 55 6.70 27.75 23.78
CA ALA A 55 6.18 26.48 24.31
C ALA A 55 6.73 25.25 23.53
N PHE A 56 7.27 25.43 22.34
CA PHE A 56 7.62 24.34 21.41
C PHE A 56 9.13 24.12 21.21
N ALA A 57 9.99 25.00 21.73
CA ALA A 57 11.45 24.79 21.68
C ALA A 57 11.87 23.45 22.31
N ALA A 58 11.12 22.96 23.32
CA ALA A 58 11.32 21.65 23.93
C ALA A 58 10.92 20.48 23.01
N VAL A 59 10.21 20.71 21.88
CA VAL A 59 9.67 19.66 21.02
C VAL A 59 10.43 19.55 19.69
N ASP A 60 11.36 20.48 19.41
CA ASP A 60 12.15 20.45 18.18
C ASP A 60 12.93 19.15 17.98
N TRP A 61 13.40 18.54 19.08
CA TRP A 61 14.10 17.25 19.02
C TRP A 61 13.20 16.10 18.52
N LEU A 62 11.86 16.22 18.67
CA LEU A 62 10.90 15.20 18.23
C LEU A 62 10.82 15.09 16.69
N ARG A 63 11.21 16.13 15.97
CA ARG A 63 11.20 16.16 14.49
C ARG A 63 12.11 15.08 13.92
N TYR A 64 13.32 14.95 14.44
CA TYR A 64 14.32 14.00 13.91
C TYR A 64 13.85 12.53 13.98
N PRO A 65 13.41 12.00 15.13
CA PRO A 65 12.92 10.63 15.21
C PRO A 65 11.66 10.40 14.36
N LEU A 66 10.76 11.39 14.22
CA LEU A 66 9.57 11.24 13.38
C LEU A 66 9.93 11.24 11.88
N TYR A 67 10.90 12.04 11.45
CA TYR A 67 11.45 11.93 10.10
C TYR A 67 12.13 10.59 9.85
N ALA A 68 12.95 10.13 10.79
CA ALA A 68 13.59 8.82 10.70
C ALA A 68 12.55 7.70 10.57
N LEU A 69 11.49 7.74 11.38
CA LEU A 69 10.40 6.77 11.33
C LEU A 69 9.63 6.83 9.99
N GLY A 70 9.35 8.04 9.48
CA GLY A 70 8.74 8.23 8.16
C GLY A 70 9.60 7.66 7.03
N LEU A 71 10.92 7.87 7.09
CA LEU A 71 11.86 7.31 6.12
C LEU A 71 11.93 5.77 6.22
N VAL A 72 11.98 5.24 7.44
CA VAL A 72 11.94 3.78 7.68
C VAL A 72 10.65 3.18 7.11
N ALA A 73 9.49 3.84 7.31
CA ALA A 73 8.23 3.38 6.72
C ALA A 73 8.31 3.30 5.19
N CYS A 74 8.90 4.29 4.52
CA CYS A 74 9.11 4.26 3.06
C CYS A 74 10.03 3.09 2.63
N VAL A 75 11.12 2.85 3.35
CA VAL A 75 12.01 1.71 3.09
C VAL A 75 11.26 0.39 3.28
N VAL A 76 10.47 0.28 4.35
CA VAL A 76 9.63 -0.91 4.62
C VAL A 76 8.64 -1.15 3.48
N VAL A 77 7.97 -0.11 2.95
CA VAL A 77 7.09 -0.21 1.77
C VAL A 77 7.84 -0.82 0.58
N LEU A 78 9.03 -0.32 0.28
CA LEU A 78 9.86 -0.82 -0.82
C LEU A 78 10.28 -2.29 -0.64
N VAL A 79 10.70 -2.65 0.57
CA VAL A 79 11.12 -4.02 0.91
C VAL A 79 9.91 -4.97 0.85
N LEU A 80 8.79 -4.59 1.45
CA LEU A 80 7.56 -5.39 1.42
C LEU A 80 7.08 -5.60 -0.01
N ARG A 81 7.04 -4.53 -0.82
CA ARG A 81 6.64 -4.63 -2.22
C ARG A 81 7.54 -5.61 -2.99
N ARG A 82 8.87 -5.49 -2.86
CA ARG A 82 9.81 -6.41 -3.52
C ARG A 82 9.55 -7.86 -3.11
N ARG A 83 9.32 -8.12 -1.81
CA ARG A 83 9.05 -9.46 -1.29
C ARG A 83 7.67 -10.00 -1.70
N LEU A 84 6.69 -9.14 -1.90
CA LEU A 84 5.35 -9.54 -2.33
C LEU A 84 5.34 -10.05 -3.78
N PHE A 85 6.11 -9.40 -4.65
CA PHE A 85 6.20 -9.72 -6.07
C PHE A 85 7.42 -10.60 -6.41
N ASP A 86 8.19 -11.05 -5.42
CA ASP A 86 9.22 -12.05 -5.61
C ASP A 86 8.57 -13.40 -5.97
N PRO A 87 8.83 -13.92 -7.19
CA PRO A 87 8.19 -15.14 -7.69
C PRO A 87 8.45 -16.35 -6.80
N GLU A 88 9.67 -16.49 -6.28
CA GLU A 88 10.02 -17.62 -5.42
C GLU A 88 9.28 -17.57 -4.08
N ALA A 89 9.12 -16.37 -3.50
CA ALA A 89 8.37 -16.19 -2.27
C ALA A 89 6.89 -16.49 -2.48
N VAL A 90 6.32 -16.11 -3.62
CA VAL A 90 4.91 -16.40 -3.96
C VAL A 90 4.71 -17.89 -4.19
N ILE A 91 5.61 -18.57 -4.93
CA ILE A 91 5.54 -20.01 -5.17
C ILE A 91 5.63 -20.78 -3.84
N ARG A 92 6.53 -20.40 -2.94
CA ARG A 92 6.63 -21.01 -1.60
C ARG A 92 5.34 -20.82 -0.78
N ARG A 93 4.70 -19.66 -0.84
CA ARG A 93 3.41 -19.39 -0.16
C ARG A 93 2.27 -20.17 -0.78
N ALA A 94 2.30 -20.40 -2.09
CA ALA A 94 1.32 -21.21 -2.79
C ALA A 94 1.37 -22.70 -2.42
N GLN A 95 2.42 -23.16 -1.70
CA GLN A 95 2.50 -24.52 -1.19
C GLN A 95 1.44 -24.72 -0.11
N GLY A 96 0.46 -25.59 -0.39
CA GLY A 96 -0.63 -25.91 0.53
C GLY A 96 -1.82 -24.96 0.52
N GLN A 97 -1.83 -23.95 -0.34
CA GLN A 97 -2.95 -23.01 -0.49
C GLN A 97 -3.70 -23.23 -1.81
N ASN A 98 -5.00 -22.96 -1.79
CA ASN A 98 -5.82 -22.86 -3.00
C ASN A 98 -5.65 -21.50 -3.66
N LEU A 99 -5.97 -21.38 -4.96
CA LEU A 99 -5.87 -20.11 -5.70
C LEU A 99 -6.62 -18.95 -5.02
N PRO A 100 -7.87 -19.12 -4.51
CA PRO A 100 -8.56 -18.06 -3.76
C PRO A 100 -7.83 -17.60 -2.50
N GLU A 101 -7.26 -18.54 -1.74
CA GLU A 101 -6.50 -18.26 -0.51
C GLU A 101 -5.22 -17.49 -0.82
N LEU A 102 -4.51 -17.89 -1.88
CA LEU A 102 -3.32 -17.19 -2.36
C LEU A 102 -3.65 -15.74 -2.74
N LEU A 103 -4.72 -15.52 -3.52
CA LEU A 103 -5.16 -14.19 -3.91
C LEU A 103 -5.58 -13.35 -2.71
N SER A 104 -6.28 -13.94 -1.74
CA SER A 104 -6.64 -13.28 -0.49
C SER A 104 -5.42 -12.86 0.32
N THR A 105 -4.43 -13.74 0.46
CA THR A 105 -3.17 -13.46 1.16
C THR A 105 -2.40 -12.33 0.49
N LEU A 106 -2.30 -12.36 -0.84
CA LEU A 106 -1.61 -11.32 -1.59
C LEU A 106 -2.33 -9.96 -1.47
N SER A 107 -3.67 -9.95 -1.52
CA SER A 107 -4.44 -8.71 -1.36
C SER A 107 -4.33 -8.13 0.05
N SER A 108 -4.39 -8.96 1.09
CA SER A 108 -4.20 -8.53 2.48
C SER A 108 -2.81 -7.92 2.71
N ASN A 109 -1.78 -8.56 2.17
CA ASN A 109 -0.42 -8.03 2.23
C ASN A 109 -0.28 -6.70 1.48
N GLN A 110 -0.98 -6.52 0.36
CA GLN A 110 -0.98 -5.26 -0.37
C GLN A 110 -1.65 -4.14 0.44
N VAL A 111 -2.75 -4.43 1.14
CA VAL A 111 -3.39 -3.48 2.07
C VAL A 111 -2.44 -3.09 3.19
N LEU A 112 -1.65 -4.02 3.73
CA LEU A 112 -0.62 -3.72 4.72
C LEU A 112 0.45 -2.75 4.17
N VAL A 113 0.89 -2.94 2.92
CA VAL A 113 1.82 -2.01 2.26
C VAL A 113 1.23 -0.61 2.19
N PHE A 114 -0.06 -0.48 1.87
CA PHE A 114 -0.74 0.81 1.84
C PHE A 114 -0.80 1.44 3.24
N ALA A 115 -1.17 0.66 4.26
CA ALA A 115 -1.22 1.15 5.64
C ALA A 115 0.14 1.68 6.12
N VAL A 116 1.23 0.98 5.80
CA VAL A 116 2.59 1.46 6.10
C VAL A 116 2.94 2.71 5.29
N GLY A 117 2.48 2.81 4.04
CA GLY A 117 2.66 3.98 3.18
C GLY A 117 1.98 5.25 3.70
N GLU A 118 0.94 5.12 4.54
CA GLU A 118 0.23 6.25 5.16
C GLU A 118 0.96 6.79 6.40
N VAL A 119 1.84 6.00 7.02
CA VAL A 119 2.54 6.39 8.27
C VAL A 119 3.23 7.76 8.16
N PRO A 120 4.01 8.08 7.11
CA PRO A 120 4.70 9.38 7.05
C PRO A 120 3.74 10.57 7.12
N VAL A 121 2.59 10.55 6.42
CA VAL A 121 1.65 11.68 6.46
C VAL A 121 0.98 11.83 7.81
N ILE A 122 0.70 10.73 8.52
CA ILE A 122 0.17 10.75 9.89
C ILE A 122 1.19 11.38 10.84
N LEU A 123 2.47 11.03 10.71
CA LEU A 123 3.55 11.64 11.48
C LEU A 123 3.70 13.13 11.18
N GLY A 124 3.56 13.53 9.91
CA GLY A 124 3.55 14.93 9.50
C GLY A 124 2.38 15.70 10.10
N LEU A 125 1.19 15.09 10.13
CA LEU A 125 0.02 15.67 10.78
C LEU A 125 0.24 15.85 12.29
N ALA A 126 0.84 14.86 12.96
CA ALA A 126 1.20 14.94 14.37
C ALA A 126 2.17 16.10 14.63
N LEU A 127 3.22 16.25 13.81
CA LEU A 127 4.17 17.38 13.91
C LEU A 127 3.47 18.73 13.72
N TYR A 128 2.52 18.80 12.80
CA TYR A 128 1.74 20.01 12.59
C TYR A 128 0.88 20.37 13.82
N PHE A 129 0.20 19.39 14.44
CA PHE A 129 -0.62 19.63 15.63
C PHE A 129 0.20 19.97 16.86
N VAL A 130 1.36 19.34 17.05
CA VAL A 130 2.19 19.53 18.25
C VAL A 130 3.01 20.81 18.15
N GLY A 131 3.55 21.13 17.00
CA GLY A 131 4.52 22.23 16.85
C GLY A 131 4.19 23.28 15.79
N GLY A 132 3.06 23.14 15.07
CA GLY A 132 2.72 24.05 13.98
C GLY A 132 3.65 23.91 12.75
N TYR A 133 4.40 22.82 12.65
CA TYR A 133 5.43 22.58 11.62
C TYR A 133 4.79 22.25 10.26
N LEU A 134 4.31 23.26 9.57
CA LEU A 134 3.62 23.13 8.29
C LEU A 134 4.52 22.52 7.19
N LEU A 135 5.79 22.95 7.13
CA LEU A 135 6.74 22.44 6.14
C LEU A 135 7.00 20.95 6.33
N ASP A 136 7.13 20.52 7.58
CA ASP A 136 7.36 19.11 7.93
C ASP A 136 6.17 18.24 7.52
N PHE A 137 4.94 18.75 7.72
CA PHE A 137 3.74 18.08 7.20
C PHE A 137 3.80 17.89 5.69
N TYR A 138 4.16 18.91 4.92
CA TYR A 138 4.24 18.79 3.46
C TYR A 138 5.33 17.83 2.99
N ILE A 139 6.48 17.82 3.65
CA ILE A 139 7.57 16.88 3.32
C ILE A 139 7.12 15.44 3.58
N LEU A 140 6.54 15.16 4.73
CA LEU A 140 6.08 13.81 5.09
C LEU A 140 4.86 13.37 4.28
N ALA A 141 3.95 14.28 3.93
CA ALA A 141 2.86 14.03 2.99
C ALA A 141 3.40 13.70 1.57
N GLY A 142 4.42 14.41 1.12
CA GLY A 142 5.12 14.10 -0.12
C GLY A 142 5.77 12.72 -0.12
N LEU A 143 6.41 12.33 0.99
CA LEU A 143 6.97 10.98 1.16
C LEU A 143 5.87 9.90 1.09
N SER A 144 4.73 10.10 1.75
CA SER A 144 3.58 9.19 1.62
C SER A 144 3.07 9.11 0.19
N ALA A 145 2.94 10.24 -0.51
CA ALA A 145 2.49 10.24 -1.90
C ALA A 145 3.45 9.44 -2.81
N VAL A 146 4.77 9.57 -2.62
CA VAL A 146 5.77 8.76 -3.32
C VAL A 146 5.63 7.28 -2.95
N ALA A 147 5.46 6.95 -1.66
CA ALA A 147 5.27 5.57 -1.22
C ALA A 147 4.02 4.95 -1.86
N PHE A 148 2.90 5.68 -1.95
CA PHE A 148 1.70 5.23 -2.64
C PHE A 148 1.90 5.07 -4.15
N ALA A 149 2.58 6.00 -4.80
CA ALA A 149 2.90 5.88 -6.23
C ALA A 149 3.72 4.61 -6.52
N LEU A 150 4.70 4.32 -5.67
CA LEU A 150 5.50 3.11 -5.75
C LEU A 150 4.70 1.85 -5.40
N ALA A 151 3.71 1.93 -4.51
CA ALA A 151 2.88 0.80 -4.09
C ALA A 151 1.68 0.54 -5.00
N PHE A 152 1.50 1.30 -6.09
CA PHE A 152 0.34 1.17 -6.98
C PHE A 152 0.13 -0.27 -7.47
N PRO A 153 -1.09 -0.84 -7.32
CA PRO A 153 -1.37 -2.22 -7.71
C PRO A 153 -1.48 -2.33 -9.24
N SER A 154 -0.36 -2.67 -9.88
CA SER A 154 -0.28 -2.87 -11.32
C SER A 154 -0.91 -4.22 -11.71
N ALA A 155 -1.92 -4.19 -12.59
CA ALA A 155 -2.52 -5.41 -13.13
C ALA A 155 -1.50 -6.28 -13.88
N VAL A 156 -0.53 -5.65 -14.54
CA VAL A 156 0.53 -6.35 -15.30
C VAL A 156 1.45 -7.15 -14.36
N GLU A 157 1.85 -6.56 -13.22
CA GLU A 157 2.69 -7.26 -12.24
C GLU A 157 1.94 -8.48 -11.66
N TRP A 158 0.67 -8.32 -11.32
CA TRP A 158 -0.17 -9.42 -10.83
C TRP A 158 -0.36 -10.53 -11.86
N GLU A 159 -0.60 -10.16 -13.13
CA GLU A 159 -0.74 -11.13 -14.23
C GLU A 159 0.57 -11.91 -14.43
N GLN A 160 1.72 -11.25 -14.41
CA GLN A 160 3.04 -11.91 -14.50
C GLN A 160 3.30 -12.88 -13.35
N VAL A 161 2.95 -12.51 -12.11
CA VAL A 161 3.08 -13.39 -10.95
C VAL A 161 2.20 -14.63 -11.12
N LEU A 162 0.93 -14.46 -11.53
CA LEU A 162 0.01 -15.60 -11.72
C LEU A 162 0.44 -16.51 -12.88
N ILE A 163 0.96 -15.96 -13.98
CA ILE A 163 1.52 -16.77 -15.09
C ILE A 163 2.69 -17.61 -14.57
N ARG A 164 3.58 -17.06 -13.78
CA ARG A 164 4.69 -17.81 -13.20
C ARG A 164 4.19 -18.89 -12.22
N VAL A 165 3.28 -18.55 -11.32
CA VAL A 165 2.69 -19.55 -10.41
C VAL A 165 2.05 -20.68 -11.19
N ARG A 166 1.33 -20.42 -12.29
CA ARG A 166 0.75 -21.42 -13.17
C ARG A 166 1.80 -22.34 -13.81
N THR A 167 2.94 -21.78 -14.19
CA THR A 167 4.02 -22.57 -14.81
C THR A 167 4.62 -23.58 -13.82
N PHE A 168 4.73 -23.21 -12.55
CA PHE A 168 5.32 -24.08 -11.52
C PHE A 168 4.29 -24.95 -10.78
N ARG A 169 3.03 -24.50 -10.74
CA ARG A 169 1.91 -25.13 -9.99
C ARG A 169 0.62 -25.14 -10.83
N PRO A 170 0.60 -25.90 -11.95
CA PRO A 170 -0.58 -25.96 -12.84
C PRO A 170 -1.81 -26.53 -12.14
N GLU A 171 -1.64 -27.36 -11.12
CA GLU A 171 -2.73 -27.94 -10.32
C GLU A 171 -3.61 -26.90 -9.61
N LEU A 172 -3.09 -25.73 -9.25
CA LEU A 172 -3.88 -24.65 -8.64
C LEU A 172 -4.93 -24.05 -9.59
N PHE A 173 -4.74 -24.26 -10.88
CA PHE A 173 -5.61 -23.75 -11.93
C PHE A 173 -6.45 -24.84 -12.59
N ALA A 174 -6.23 -26.12 -12.22
CA ALA A 174 -7.06 -27.22 -12.65
C ALA A 174 -8.45 -27.10 -12.00
N HIS A 175 -9.52 -27.30 -12.80
CA HIS A 175 -10.88 -27.31 -12.28
C HIS A 175 -11.05 -28.45 -11.27
N PRO A 176 -11.71 -28.21 -10.09
CA PRO A 176 -11.99 -29.27 -9.12
C PRO A 176 -12.98 -30.36 -9.62
N GLY A 177 -13.32 -30.35 -10.90
CA GLY A 177 -14.27 -31.28 -11.52
C GLY A 177 -13.67 -32.25 -12.55
N SER A 178 -12.35 -32.30 -12.77
CA SER A 178 -11.74 -33.17 -13.78
C SER A 178 -11.13 -34.46 -13.23
N SER A 179 -11.36 -34.78 -11.95
CA SER A 179 -11.02 -36.09 -11.35
C SER A 179 -12.29 -36.91 -11.19
N GLY A 180 -12.80 -37.42 -12.30
CA GLY A 180 -13.86 -38.42 -12.41
C GLY A 180 -13.44 -39.51 -13.36
#